data_3c3110411a1d70eb95da8668e9f030ee
#
_entry.id   3c3110411a1d70eb95da8668e9f030ee
#
_cell.length_a   1.000
_cell.length_b   1.000
_cell.length_c   1.000
_cell.angle_alpha   90.00
_cell.angle_beta   90.00
_cell.angle_gamma   90.00
#
_symmetry.space_group_name_H-M   'P 1'
#
loop_
_entity.id
_entity.type
_entity.pdbx_description
1 polymer ?
#
loop_
_entity_poly.entity_id
_entity_poly.type
_entity_poly.pdbx_seq_one_letter_code
_entity_poly.pdbx_strand_id
1 'polypeptide(L)'
;RGMECHAWMVTIPLGNKKHVASLGKQSVTKRVKDICVPYKNEYFLNPGHPATKEYLMRLVREVVERYDIDGVHFDYLRYPENAPLFPDKYDFRRYSKGRTLDQWRRDNISEIVRYIYKGVKAMKPWVKVSTCPVGKYRDTSRYSSRGWNAFYTVYQDPQGWLGEGIQDQIYPMMYFQGNSFYPFALDWQEQSNGRQ
;
A
#
# COMPACT_ATOMS: atom_id res chain seq x y z
N ARG A 1 -13.16 7.12 -26.46
CA ARG A 1 -13.01 5.67 -26.73
C ARG A 1 -13.53 4.78 -25.61
N GLY A 2 -14.14 5.34 -24.54
CA GLY A 2 -14.73 4.57 -23.44
C GLY A 2 -13.74 3.83 -22.54
N MET A 3 -12.45 4.19 -22.55
CA MET A 3 -11.41 3.64 -21.69
C MET A 3 -11.00 4.67 -20.64
N GLU A 4 -10.78 4.22 -19.41
CA GLU A 4 -10.22 5.02 -18.32
C GLU A 4 -8.69 4.98 -18.35
N CYS A 5 -8.06 6.08 -17.96
CA CYS A 5 -6.62 6.21 -17.78
C CYS A 5 -6.29 6.36 -16.30
N HIS A 6 -5.63 5.36 -15.72
CA HIS A 6 -5.21 5.39 -14.32
C HIS A 6 -3.69 5.53 -14.22
N ALA A 7 -3.22 6.45 -13.41
CA ALA A 7 -1.81 6.59 -13.11
C ALA A 7 -1.37 5.48 -12.13
N TRP A 8 -0.51 4.58 -12.59
CA TRP A 8 0.06 3.51 -11.75
C TRP A 8 1.30 4.01 -11.01
N MET A 9 1.24 3.97 -9.69
CA MET A 9 2.29 4.47 -8.82
C MET A 9 2.80 3.36 -7.89
N VAL A 10 4.09 3.03 -7.99
CA VAL A 10 4.80 2.22 -6.98
C VAL A 10 5.12 3.12 -5.79
N THR A 11 4.80 2.68 -4.58
CA THR A 11 4.76 3.56 -3.41
C THR A 11 5.92 3.38 -2.42
N ILE A 12 5.97 2.26 -1.71
CA ILE A 12 6.89 2.07 -0.58
C ILE A 12 8.31 1.69 -1.01
N PRO A 13 8.54 0.79 -1.99
CA PRO A 13 9.89 0.50 -2.48
C PRO A 13 10.49 1.67 -3.25
N LEU A 14 11.76 1.97 -3.01
CA LEU A 14 12.53 3.02 -3.72
C LEU A 14 13.54 2.43 -4.72
N GLY A 15 13.70 1.11 -4.72
CA GLY A 15 14.61 0.38 -5.59
C GLY A 15 15.89 -0.10 -4.92
N ASN A 16 16.71 -0.83 -5.70
CA ASN A 16 17.93 -1.40 -5.17
C ASN A 16 19.00 -0.33 -4.85
N LYS A 17 19.90 -0.66 -3.93
CA LYS A 17 20.90 0.29 -3.42
C LYS A 17 21.82 0.85 -4.52
N LYS A 18 22.18 0.05 -5.54
CA LYS A 18 23.03 0.50 -6.65
C LYS A 18 22.30 1.55 -7.50
N HIS A 19 21.06 1.29 -7.87
CA HIS A 19 20.22 2.22 -8.63
C HIS A 19 20.00 3.52 -7.85
N VAL A 20 19.59 3.42 -6.58
CA VAL A 20 19.38 4.60 -5.72
C VAL A 20 20.64 5.44 -5.58
N ALA A 21 21.83 4.80 -5.46
CA ALA A 21 23.10 5.51 -5.40
C ALA A 21 23.45 6.22 -6.72
N SER A 22 23.12 5.63 -7.88
CA SER A 22 23.40 6.25 -9.19
C SER A 22 22.61 7.54 -9.46
N LEU A 23 21.49 7.74 -8.76
CA LEU A 23 20.69 8.97 -8.86
C LEU A 23 21.37 10.18 -8.15
N GLY A 24 22.44 9.97 -7.43
CA GLY A 24 23.22 11.03 -6.77
C GLY A 24 22.37 11.95 -5.88
N LYS A 25 22.47 13.26 -6.08
CA LYS A 25 21.72 14.27 -5.29
C LYS A 25 20.20 14.24 -5.55
N GLN A 26 19.75 13.68 -6.67
CA GLN A 26 18.34 13.58 -7.03
C GLN A 26 17.65 12.41 -6.32
N SER A 27 18.40 11.49 -5.73
CA SER A 27 17.86 10.36 -4.99
C SER A 27 16.92 10.79 -3.86
N VAL A 28 15.81 10.10 -3.74
CA VAL A 28 14.84 10.26 -2.63
C VAL A 28 15.54 10.12 -1.27
N THR A 29 16.49 9.18 -1.15
CA THR A 29 17.26 8.94 0.08
C THR A 29 18.17 10.12 0.48
N LYS A 30 18.44 11.06 -0.42
CA LYS A 30 19.16 12.30 -0.13
C LYS A 30 18.23 13.47 0.16
N ARG A 31 17.10 13.51 -0.51
CA ARG A 31 16.13 14.61 -0.42
C ARG A 31 15.22 14.53 0.79
N VAL A 32 14.83 13.31 1.18
CA VAL A 32 13.91 13.03 2.31
C VAL A 32 14.41 11.84 3.14
N LYS A 33 15.67 11.91 3.54
CA LYS A 33 16.41 10.83 4.20
C LYS A 33 15.71 10.26 5.43
N ASP A 34 15.00 11.10 6.18
CA ASP A 34 14.42 10.73 7.48
C ASP A 34 13.29 9.70 7.37
N ILE A 35 12.64 9.62 6.20
CA ILE A 35 11.60 8.63 5.91
C ILE A 35 12.10 7.45 5.09
N CYS A 36 13.39 7.40 4.76
CA CYS A 36 13.99 6.35 3.94
C CYS A 36 14.78 5.38 4.79
N VAL A 37 14.53 4.10 4.66
CA VAL A 37 15.25 3.05 5.39
C VAL A 37 15.85 2.03 4.44
N PRO A 38 17.11 1.61 4.68
CA PRO A 38 17.70 0.49 3.97
C PRO A 38 17.18 -0.82 4.55
N TYR A 39 16.75 -1.73 3.70
CA TYR A 39 16.34 -3.07 4.10
C TYR A 39 16.78 -4.08 3.05
N LYS A 40 17.55 -5.10 3.47
CA LYS A 40 18.23 -6.03 2.56
C LYS A 40 19.06 -5.27 1.51
N ASN A 41 18.86 -5.53 0.22
CA ASN A 41 19.57 -4.86 -0.87
C ASN A 41 18.81 -3.68 -1.49
N GLU A 42 17.77 -3.18 -0.81
CA GLU A 42 16.89 -2.12 -1.31
C GLU A 42 16.73 -0.99 -0.32
N TYR A 43 16.15 0.12 -0.78
CA TYR A 43 15.63 1.18 0.06
C TYR A 43 14.11 1.20 0.00
N PHE A 44 13.51 1.58 1.12
CA PHE A 44 12.06 1.72 1.27
C PHE A 44 11.71 3.04 1.96
N LEU A 45 10.54 3.57 1.67
CA LEU A 45 9.92 4.52 2.58
C LEU A 45 9.51 3.76 3.86
N ASN A 46 9.62 4.41 5.01
CA ASN A 46 9.16 3.86 6.28
C ASN A 46 7.68 4.22 6.51
N PRO A 47 6.73 3.28 6.39
CA PRO A 47 5.31 3.60 6.60
C PRO A 47 5.00 4.08 8.03
N GLY A 48 5.83 3.68 8.98
CA GLY A 48 5.69 4.06 10.40
C GLY A 48 6.11 5.49 10.71
N HIS A 49 6.80 6.17 9.79
CA HIS A 49 7.19 7.57 9.98
C HIS A 49 6.06 8.51 9.52
N PRO A 50 5.58 9.46 10.38
CA PRO A 50 4.43 10.31 10.05
C PRO A 50 4.55 11.10 8.75
N ALA A 51 5.74 11.55 8.37
CA ALA A 51 5.97 12.32 7.16
C ALA A 51 5.89 11.47 5.87
N THR A 52 5.81 10.14 5.95
CA THR A 52 5.73 9.28 4.77
C THR A 52 4.41 9.50 4.01
N LYS A 53 3.28 9.58 4.71
CA LYS A 53 1.98 9.84 4.08
C LYS A 53 1.92 11.21 3.39
N GLU A 54 2.54 12.21 3.98
CA GLU A 54 2.60 13.56 3.42
C GLU A 54 3.49 13.61 2.18
N TYR A 55 4.61 12.89 2.21
CA TYR A 55 5.48 12.76 1.04
C TYR A 55 4.77 12.08 -0.13
N LEU A 56 4.11 10.95 0.11
CA LEU A 56 3.32 10.25 -0.91
C LEU A 56 2.18 11.13 -1.44
N MET A 57 1.47 11.83 -0.56
CA MET A 57 0.39 12.72 -0.98
C MET A 57 0.88 13.89 -1.86
N ARG A 58 2.10 14.41 -1.65
CA ARG A 58 2.68 15.42 -2.56
C ARG A 58 2.86 14.89 -3.98
N LEU A 59 3.35 13.64 -4.10
CA LEU A 59 3.51 12.99 -5.42
C LEU A 59 2.15 12.75 -6.09
N VAL A 60 1.19 12.25 -5.32
CA VAL A 60 -0.18 12.04 -5.81
C VAL A 60 -0.83 13.35 -6.24
N ARG A 61 -0.67 14.41 -5.45
CA ARG A 61 -1.18 15.74 -5.78
C ARG A 61 -0.64 16.23 -7.11
N GLU A 62 0.66 16.12 -7.34
CA GLU A 62 1.28 16.54 -8.60
C GLU A 62 0.67 15.80 -9.79
N VAL A 63 0.45 14.48 -9.67
CA VAL A 63 -0.16 13.67 -10.72
C VAL A 63 -1.62 14.07 -10.95
N VAL A 64 -2.41 14.18 -9.89
CA VAL A 64 -3.84 14.51 -9.99
C VAL A 64 -4.08 15.93 -10.52
N GLU A 65 -3.27 16.91 -10.13
CA GLU A 65 -3.41 18.29 -10.58
C GLU A 65 -2.96 18.50 -12.02
N ARG A 66 -1.86 17.85 -12.44
CA ARG A 66 -1.22 18.14 -13.74
C ARG A 66 -1.71 17.31 -14.90
N TYR A 67 -2.33 16.16 -14.63
CA TYR A 67 -2.75 15.23 -15.68
C TYR A 67 -4.26 15.02 -15.66
N ASP A 68 -4.80 14.81 -16.86
CA ASP A 68 -6.21 14.44 -17.06
C ASP A 68 -6.33 12.91 -16.97
N ILE A 69 -6.51 12.43 -15.75
CA ILE A 69 -6.59 11.02 -15.40
C ILE A 69 -7.93 10.70 -14.73
N ASP A 70 -8.42 9.49 -14.97
CA ASP A 70 -9.64 8.97 -14.37
C ASP A 70 -9.40 8.33 -13.01
N GLY A 71 -8.17 7.93 -12.72
CA GLY A 71 -7.83 7.31 -11.45
C GLY A 71 -6.33 7.30 -11.12
N VAL A 72 -6.04 7.01 -9.85
CA VAL A 72 -4.71 6.70 -9.35
C VAL A 72 -4.71 5.29 -8.78
N HIS A 73 -3.72 4.50 -9.16
CA HIS A 73 -3.57 3.10 -8.77
C HIS A 73 -2.26 2.89 -8.03
N PHE A 74 -2.33 2.38 -6.79
CA PHE A 74 -1.17 2.21 -5.94
C PHE A 74 -0.73 0.75 -5.88
N ASP A 75 0.50 0.51 -6.32
CA ASP A 75 1.19 -0.76 -6.16
C ASP A 75 2.20 -0.70 -5.01
N TYR A 76 2.47 -1.86 -4.42
CA TYR A 76 3.39 -2.02 -3.28
C TYR A 76 3.07 -1.11 -2.09
N LEU A 77 1.81 -0.73 -1.88
CA LEU A 77 1.39 -0.01 -0.69
C LEU A 77 1.27 -0.98 0.49
N ARG A 78 2.42 -1.46 0.94
CA ARG A 78 2.59 -2.51 1.92
C ARG A 78 4.01 -2.58 2.47
N TYR A 79 4.19 -3.23 3.60
CA TYR A 79 5.53 -3.60 4.06
C TYR A 79 6.17 -4.65 3.12
N PRO A 80 7.51 -4.71 3.06
CA PRO A 80 8.20 -5.74 2.29
C PRO A 80 8.00 -7.13 2.91
N GLU A 81 8.27 -8.15 2.14
CA GLU A 81 8.32 -9.51 2.65
C GLU A 81 9.39 -9.67 3.74
N ASN A 82 9.11 -10.53 4.72
CA ASN A 82 9.93 -10.69 5.93
C ASN A 82 10.02 -9.42 6.80
N ALA A 83 8.98 -8.64 6.82
CA ALA A 83 8.88 -7.42 7.60
C ALA A 83 9.22 -7.51 9.11
N PRO A 84 9.25 -8.67 9.82
CA PRO A 84 9.73 -8.73 11.20
C PRO A 84 11.11 -8.08 11.41
N LEU A 85 11.96 -8.08 10.39
CA LEU A 85 13.29 -7.47 10.41
C LEU A 85 13.35 -6.04 9.85
N PHE A 86 12.21 -5.47 9.47
CA PHE A 86 12.14 -4.11 8.93
C PHE A 86 12.58 -3.08 9.99
N PRO A 87 13.40 -2.09 9.63
CA PRO A 87 14.07 -1.22 10.60
C PRO A 87 13.19 -0.04 11.05
N ASP A 88 12.01 -0.31 11.59
CA ASP A 88 11.04 0.69 12.07
C ASP A 88 10.90 0.74 13.62
N LYS A 89 11.77 0.05 14.35
CA LYS A 89 11.68 -0.05 15.82
C LYS A 89 11.72 1.30 16.53
N TYR A 90 12.45 2.27 15.99
CA TYR A 90 12.52 3.62 16.58
C TYR A 90 11.16 4.31 16.50
N ASP A 91 10.54 4.31 15.33
CA ASP A 91 9.22 4.91 15.11
C ASP A 91 8.12 4.15 15.85
N PHE A 92 8.22 2.81 15.93
CA PHE A 92 7.32 2.01 16.75
C PHE A 92 7.34 2.45 18.22
N ARG A 93 8.51 2.58 18.82
CA ARG A 93 8.62 3.04 20.22
C ARG A 93 8.00 4.42 20.43
N ARG A 94 8.14 5.29 19.45
CA ARG A 94 7.67 6.69 19.52
C ARG A 94 6.19 6.85 19.23
N TYR A 95 5.63 6.06 18.31
CA TYR A 95 4.31 6.31 17.74
C TYR A 95 3.31 5.17 17.93
N SER A 96 3.68 4.06 18.56
CA SER A 96 2.77 2.90 18.72
C SER A 96 1.58 3.16 19.62
N LYS A 97 1.71 4.05 20.60
CA LYS A 97 0.63 4.37 21.58
C LYS A 97 0.03 3.10 22.22
N GLY A 98 0.87 2.15 22.60
CA GLY A 98 0.48 0.90 23.24
C GLY A 98 -0.03 -0.22 22.33
N ARG A 99 -0.10 0.00 21.01
CA ARG A 99 -0.47 -1.05 20.03
C ARG A 99 0.64 -2.10 19.91
N THR A 100 0.27 -3.32 19.52
CA THR A 100 1.26 -4.32 19.08
C THR A 100 1.94 -3.87 17.80
N LEU A 101 3.12 -4.42 17.50
CA LEU A 101 3.87 -4.09 16.29
C LEU A 101 3.05 -4.37 15.02
N ASP A 102 2.38 -5.52 14.97
CA ASP A 102 1.58 -5.92 13.82
C ASP A 102 0.38 -5.00 13.60
N GLN A 103 -0.31 -4.64 14.67
CA GLN A 103 -1.44 -3.71 14.58
C GLN A 103 -0.95 -2.32 14.17
N TRP A 104 0.13 -1.81 14.76
CA TRP A 104 0.67 -0.51 14.42
C TRP A 104 1.12 -0.42 12.96
N ARG A 105 1.72 -1.47 12.41
CA ARG A 105 2.11 -1.54 11.00
C ARG A 105 0.91 -1.52 10.07
N ARG A 106 -0.15 -2.30 10.37
CA ARG A 106 -1.39 -2.27 9.59
C ARG A 106 -2.06 -0.90 9.63
N ASP A 107 -2.12 -0.31 10.82
CA ASP A 107 -2.69 1.03 10.99
C ASP A 107 -1.93 2.09 10.20
N ASN A 108 -0.59 2.00 10.13
CA ASN A 108 0.22 2.92 9.33
C ASN A 108 -0.10 2.84 7.83
N ILE A 109 -0.22 1.63 7.28
CA ILE A 109 -0.62 1.45 5.87
C ILE A 109 -2.05 1.98 5.67
N SER A 110 -2.99 1.63 6.53
CA SER A 110 -4.38 2.10 6.45
C SER A 110 -4.48 3.62 6.58
N GLU A 111 -3.65 4.24 7.42
CA GLU A 111 -3.60 5.70 7.56
C GLU A 111 -3.07 6.39 6.29
N ILE A 112 -2.07 5.80 5.62
CA ILE A 112 -1.58 6.29 4.33
C ILE A 112 -2.70 6.22 3.29
N VAL A 113 -3.39 5.08 3.18
CA VAL A 113 -4.54 4.89 2.27
C VAL A 113 -5.61 5.95 2.52
N ARG A 114 -6.02 6.10 3.77
CA ARG A 114 -7.06 7.06 4.18
C ARG A 114 -6.66 8.51 3.88
N TYR A 115 -5.41 8.87 4.15
CA TYR A 115 -4.89 10.21 3.91
C TYR A 115 -4.87 10.55 2.43
N ILE A 116 -4.40 9.63 1.59
CA ILE A 116 -4.37 9.81 0.13
C ILE A 116 -5.80 9.86 -0.42
N TYR A 117 -6.68 8.94 -0.03
CA TYR A 117 -8.07 8.92 -0.49
C TYR A 117 -8.77 10.26 -0.23
N LYS A 118 -8.72 10.72 1.02
CA LYS A 118 -9.31 12.02 1.39
C LYS A 118 -8.70 13.18 0.59
N GLY A 119 -7.39 13.17 0.40
CA GLY A 119 -6.70 14.20 -0.37
C GLY A 119 -7.11 14.22 -1.84
N VAL A 120 -7.19 13.06 -2.50
CA VAL A 120 -7.64 12.96 -3.90
C VAL A 120 -9.10 13.41 -4.03
N LYS A 121 -9.99 12.92 -3.16
CA LYS A 121 -11.41 13.27 -3.21
C LYS A 121 -11.68 14.76 -2.94
N ALA A 122 -10.85 15.40 -2.14
CA ALA A 122 -10.93 16.85 -1.91
C ALA A 122 -10.50 17.68 -3.13
N MET A 123 -9.58 17.16 -3.96
CA MET A 123 -9.11 17.84 -5.18
C MET A 123 -10.02 17.56 -6.38
N LYS A 124 -10.25 16.28 -6.68
CA LYS A 124 -11.04 15.79 -7.82
C LYS A 124 -11.90 14.61 -7.37
N PRO A 125 -13.14 14.83 -6.92
CA PRO A 125 -14.01 13.78 -6.37
C PRO A 125 -14.26 12.60 -7.31
N TRP A 126 -14.21 12.84 -8.62
CA TRP A 126 -14.44 11.84 -9.66
C TRP A 126 -13.23 10.94 -9.90
N VAL A 127 -12.01 11.36 -9.53
CA VAL A 127 -10.80 10.54 -9.72
C VAL A 127 -10.86 9.33 -8.79
N LYS A 128 -10.81 8.14 -9.37
CA LYS A 128 -10.84 6.88 -8.65
C LYS A 128 -9.53 6.61 -7.93
N VAL A 129 -9.62 6.06 -6.73
CA VAL A 129 -8.45 5.62 -5.93
C VAL A 129 -8.50 4.13 -5.77
N SER A 130 -7.46 3.44 -6.21
CA SER A 130 -7.39 1.98 -6.20
C SER A 130 -6.04 1.44 -5.76
N THR A 131 -6.03 0.20 -5.29
CA THR A 131 -4.81 -0.54 -4.92
C THR A 131 -4.82 -1.96 -5.47
N CYS A 132 -3.63 -2.58 -5.60
CA CYS A 132 -3.47 -4.00 -5.89
C CYS A 132 -2.87 -4.74 -4.68
N PRO A 133 -3.69 -5.21 -3.75
CA PRO A 133 -3.21 -5.98 -2.61
C PRO A 133 -2.82 -7.40 -3.00
N VAL A 134 -2.13 -8.06 -2.07
CA VAL A 134 -1.86 -9.50 -2.17
C VAL A 134 -3.19 -10.25 -2.30
N GLY A 135 -3.26 -11.15 -3.28
CA GLY A 135 -4.49 -11.86 -3.65
C GLY A 135 -5.12 -12.70 -2.53
N LYS A 136 -4.31 -13.25 -1.63
CA LYS A 136 -4.80 -13.87 -0.41
C LYS A 136 -4.88 -12.80 0.69
N TYR A 137 -6.09 -12.46 1.12
CA TYR A 137 -6.25 -11.47 2.20
C TYR A 137 -5.73 -12.02 3.54
N ARG A 138 -6.26 -13.15 3.99
CA ARG A 138 -5.84 -13.94 5.16
C ARG A 138 -6.28 -15.39 5.01
N ASP A 139 -5.95 -16.23 5.98
CA ASP A 139 -6.43 -17.59 5.98
C ASP A 139 -7.97 -17.64 6.06
N THR A 140 -8.57 -18.52 5.28
CA THR A 140 -10.02 -18.72 5.25
C THR A 140 -10.36 -20.09 5.84
N SER A 141 -11.50 -20.17 6.54
CA SER A 141 -12.01 -21.43 7.09
C SER A 141 -12.48 -22.43 6.02
N ARG A 142 -12.73 -21.95 4.80
CA ARG A 142 -13.20 -22.80 3.67
C ARG A 142 -12.14 -23.77 3.16
N TYR A 143 -10.87 -23.40 3.30
CA TYR A 143 -9.74 -24.19 2.83
C TYR A 143 -8.56 -24.01 3.81
N SER A 144 -7.87 -25.09 4.10
CA SER A 144 -6.72 -25.11 4.99
C SER A 144 -5.48 -24.44 4.34
N SER A 145 -5.67 -23.28 3.77
CA SER A 145 -4.59 -22.50 3.16
C SER A 145 -3.96 -21.58 4.20
N ARG A 146 -2.69 -21.83 4.49
CA ARG A 146 -1.88 -21.01 5.40
C ARG A 146 -0.72 -20.34 4.65
N GLY A 147 -0.07 -19.40 5.29
CA GLY A 147 1.15 -18.79 4.80
C GLY A 147 0.99 -17.36 4.33
N TRP A 148 1.70 -16.98 3.29
CA TRP A 148 1.85 -15.62 2.82
C TRP A 148 0.52 -14.97 2.43
N ASN A 149 0.18 -13.84 3.06
CA ASN A 149 -1.09 -13.13 2.87
C ASN A 149 -0.95 -11.62 3.11
N ALA A 150 -1.96 -10.86 2.75
CA ALA A 150 -1.99 -9.41 2.88
C ALA A 150 -1.94 -8.96 4.35
N PHE A 151 -2.79 -9.53 5.18
CA PHE A 151 -3.08 -9.03 6.53
C PHE A 151 -1.93 -9.27 7.52
N TYR A 152 -1.39 -10.48 7.56
CA TYR A 152 -0.38 -10.87 8.56
C TYR A 152 1.05 -10.71 8.05
N THR A 153 1.30 -10.89 6.74
CA THR A 153 2.67 -10.94 6.21
C THR A 153 3.18 -9.59 5.75
N VAL A 154 2.33 -8.78 5.12
CA VAL A 154 2.70 -7.48 4.55
C VAL A 154 1.89 -6.32 5.10
N TYR A 155 1.06 -6.56 6.11
CA TYR A 155 0.32 -5.57 6.88
C TYR A 155 -0.63 -4.70 6.05
N GLN A 156 -1.26 -5.28 5.03
CA GLN A 156 -2.37 -4.67 4.28
C GLN A 156 -3.71 -5.10 4.89
N ASP A 157 -4.63 -4.16 5.03
CA ASP A 157 -6.02 -4.44 5.44
C ASP A 157 -7.03 -3.99 4.38
N PRO A 158 -6.93 -4.53 3.15
CA PRO A 158 -7.74 -4.02 2.05
C PRO A 158 -9.24 -4.28 2.18
N GLN A 159 -9.67 -5.35 2.85
CA GLN A 159 -11.09 -5.55 3.16
C GLN A 159 -11.59 -4.51 4.16
N GLY A 160 -10.77 -4.15 5.15
CA GLY A 160 -11.05 -3.04 6.05
C GLY A 160 -11.18 -1.70 5.30
N TRP A 161 -10.29 -1.42 4.33
CA TRP A 161 -10.38 -0.19 3.53
C TRP A 161 -11.65 -0.12 2.67
N LEU A 162 -12.12 -1.24 2.13
CA LEU A 162 -13.39 -1.32 1.41
C LEU A 162 -14.57 -1.06 2.36
N GLY A 163 -14.54 -1.67 3.56
CA GLY A 163 -15.55 -1.45 4.59
C GLY A 163 -15.62 0.01 5.07
N GLU A 164 -14.47 0.67 5.22
CA GLU A 164 -14.38 2.10 5.56
C GLU A 164 -14.76 3.03 4.39
N GLY A 165 -14.86 2.51 3.17
CA GLY A 165 -15.14 3.31 1.97
C GLY A 165 -13.99 4.22 1.53
N ILE A 166 -12.73 3.86 1.84
CA ILE A 166 -11.53 4.62 1.48
C ILE A 166 -10.78 4.05 0.27
N GLN A 167 -11.47 3.23 -0.53
CA GLN A 167 -11.05 2.75 -1.84
C GLN A 167 -12.26 2.73 -2.77
N ASP A 168 -12.11 3.21 -4.00
CA ASP A 168 -13.17 3.11 -5.01
C ASP A 168 -13.14 1.75 -5.71
N GLN A 169 -11.94 1.21 -5.93
CA GLN A 169 -11.71 -0.07 -6.58
C GLN A 169 -10.54 -0.79 -5.94
N ILE A 170 -10.53 -2.12 -6.02
CA ILE A 170 -9.43 -2.95 -5.56
C ILE A 170 -9.15 -4.04 -6.59
N TYR A 171 -7.87 -4.33 -6.81
CA TYR A 171 -7.39 -5.30 -7.80
C TYR A 171 -6.50 -6.34 -7.13
N PRO A 172 -7.06 -7.34 -6.44
CA PRO A 172 -6.26 -8.37 -5.77
C PRO A 172 -5.36 -9.12 -6.75
N MET A 173 -4.08 -9.27 -6.44
CA MET A 173 -3.10 -9.98 -7.26
C MET A 173 -3.35 -11.49 -7.23
N MET A 174 -4.32 -11.95 -7.98
CA MET A 174 -4.82 -13.33 -8.00
C MET A 174 -4.19 -14.15 -9.15
N TYR A 175 -2.85 -14.27 -9.16
CA TYR A 175 -2.10 -14.94 -10.23
C TYR A 175 -1.99 -16.45 -10.09
N PHE A 176 -2.91 -17.08 -9.38
CA PHE A 176 -2.91 -18.50 -9.05
C PHE A 176 -4.08 -19.23 -9.70
N GLN A 177 -4.09 -20.56 -9.61
CA GLN A 177 -5.13 -21.43 -10.15
C GLN A 177 -5.69 -22.37 -9.07
N GLY A 178 -6.85 -22.96 -9.35
CA GLY A 178 -7.46 -23.99 -8.50
C GLY A 178 -7.67 -23.52 -7.05
N ASN A 179 -7.25 -24.32 -6.09
CA ASN A 179 -7.46 -24.07 -4.66
C ASN A 179 -6.67 -22.86 -4.10
N SER A 180 -5.72 -22.35 -4.86
CA SER A 180 -5.02 -21.11 -4.51
C SER A 180 -5.69 -19.86 -5.08
N PHE A 181 -6.72 -20.02 -5.91
CA PHE A 181 -7.50 -18.93 -6.51
C PHE A 181 -8.93 -18.87 -5.98
N TYR A 182 -9.73 -19.94 -6.22
CA TYR A 182 -11.18 -19.90 -6.01
C TYR A 182 -11.64 -19.52 -4.60
N PRO A 183 -11.06 -20.04 -3.51
CA PRO A 183 -11.50 -19.67 -2.17
C PRO A 183 -11.32 -18.18 -1.87
N PHE A 184 -10.21 -17.61 -2.38
CA PHE A 184 -9.87 -16.21 -2.15
C PHE A 184 -10.66 -15.28 -3.07
N ALA A 185 -10.95 -15.68 -4.30
CA ALA A 185 -11.83 -14.93 -5.20
C ALA A 185 -13.24 -14.79 -4.62
N LEU A 186 -13.78 -15.87 -4.05
CA LEU A 186 -15.07 -15.84 -3.36
C LEU A 186 -15.01 -14.94 -2.10
N ASP A 187 -13.96 -15.06 -1.30
CA ASP A 187 -13.76 -14.21 -0.13
C ASP A 187 -13.70 -12.72 -0.51
N TRP A 188 -12.99 -12.38 -1.59
CA TRP A 188 -12.97 -11.01 -2.11
C TRP A 188 -14.36 -10.55 -2.56
N GLN A 189 -15.09 -11.35 -3.30
CA GLN A 189 -16.43 -11.01 -3.76
C GLN A 189 -17.39 -10.74 -2.59
N GLU A 190 -17.36 -11.61 -1.57
CA GLU A 190 -18.22 -11.47 -0.39
C GLU A 190 -17.88 -10.26 0.47
N GLN A 191 -16.60 -9.89 0.55
CA GLN A 191 -16.10 -8.82 1.43
C GLN A 191 -15.87 -7.49 0.70
N SER A 192 -16.14 -7.42 -0.61
CA SER A 192 -15.82 -6.24 -1.42
C SER A 192 -16.80 -5.09 -1.25
N ASN A 193 -17.98 -5.32 -0.69
CA ASN A 193 -19.06 -4.34 -0.67
C ASN A 193 -19.38 -3.75 -2.06
N GLY A 194 -19.23 -4.56 -3.13
CA GLY A 194 -19.45 -4.16 -4.51
C GLY A 194 -18.38 -3.25 -5.12
N ARG A 195 -17.19 -3.21 -4.55
CA ARG A 195 -16.07 -2.32 -4.97
C ARG A 195 -14.84 -3.06 -5.51
N GLN A 196 -15.02 -4.15 -6.21
CA GLN A 196 -13.93 -4.89 -6.87
C GLN A 196 -14.07 -4.88 -8.39
#